data_5b798f454bf4054e717a4f8b95e19617
#
_entry.id   5b798f454bf4054e717a4f8b95e19617
#
_cell.length_a   1.000
_cell.length_b   1.000
_cell.length_c   1.000
_cell.angle_alpha   90.00
_cell.angle_beta   90.00
_cell.angle_gamma   90.00
#
_symmetry.space_group_name_H-M   'P 1'
#
loop_
_entity.id
_entity.type
_entity.pdbx_description
1 polymer ?
#
loop_
_entity_poly.entity_id
_entity_poly.type
_entity_poly.pdbx_seq_one_letter_code
_entity_poly.pdbx_strand_id
1 'polypeptide(L)'
;MSERPATGTSAYSYGADIAAPSLLAPDAFVERLRSEGASRYHDQHPFHLAMHEGRLSRADLQRWVLNRYYYQTRIPIKDALILSKSEDPAFRRAWIRRIHDHDGVAEGEGGLAEWLRLAVAVGLDPDDVESCRLVHPGVRFACDTYVTLVRDSRLVVAVASSLTEFFAPDLMARRIEAWERHYPFVDAAGLAYFRARVPRARRDSEEAVAFVVAGAHTREVQDACVAALVRKTQILWHLLDCVAAGAGGGGP
;
A
#
# COMPACT_ATOMS: atom_id res chain seq x y z
N MET A 1 -44.46 -26.18 -61.54
CA MET A 1 -44.82 -26.05 -60.12
C MET A 1 -43.68 -26.70 -59.35
N SER A 2 -42.85 -25.89 -58.77
CA SER A 2 -41.71 -26.37 -57.97
C SER A 2 -41.78 -25.65 -56.62
N GLU A 3 -42.11 -26.40 -55.58
CA GLU A 3 -42.16 -25.91 -54.19
C GLU A 3 -40.75 -25.76 -53.67
N ARG A 4 -40.42 -24.58 -53.06
CA ARG A 4 -39.21 -24.33 -52.28
C ARG A 4 -39.48 -24.75 -50.86
N PRO A 5 -38.55 -25.42 -50.16
CA PRO A 5 -38.68 -25.66 -48.74
C PRO A 5 -38.32 -24.40 -47.92
N ALA A 6 -39.10 -24.14 -46.87
CA ALA A 6 -38.92 -23.05 -45.92
C ALA A 6 -37.66 -23.29 -45.08
N THR A 7 -36.77 -22.30 -45.07
CA THR A 7 -35.60 -22.25 -44.15
C THR A 7 -36.06 -21.86 -42.78
N GLY A 8 -36.03 -22.80 -41.86
CA GLY A 8 -36.24 -22.56 -40.40
C GLY A 8 -35.09 -21.75 -39.82
N THR A 9 -35.40 -20.53 -39.38
CA THR A 9 -34.47 -19.67 -38.59
C THR A 9 -34.40 -20.23 -37.18
N SER A 10 -33.30 -20.88 -36.84
CA SER A 10 -32.99 -21.27 -35.47
C SER A 10 -32.64 -20.00 -34.69
N ALA A 11 -33.54 -19.56 -33.82
CA ALA A 11 -33.26 -18.49 -32.84
C ALA A 11 -32.29 -19.04 -31.78
N TYR A 12 -31.03 -18.67 -31.87
CA TYR A 12 -30.11 -18.88 -30.79
C TYR A 12 -30.53 -17.97 -29.64
N SER A 13 -31.14 -18.56 -28.60
CA SER A 13 -31.41 -17.92 -27.31
C SER A 13 -30.09 -17.77 -26.59
N TYR A 14 -29.41 -16.63 -26.78
CA TYR A 14 -28.34 -16.16 -25.90
C TYR A 14 -28.97 -15.38 -24.75
N GLY A 15 -29.18 -16.05 -23.63
CA GLY A 15 -29.74 -15.44 -22.44
C GLY A 15 -29.64 -16.37 -21.23
N ALA A 16 -28.42 -16.76 -20.84
CA ALA A 16 -28.23 -17.10 -19.44
C ALA A 16 -28.22 -15.77 -18.69
N ASP A 17 -29.30 -15.42 -18.00
CA ASP A 17 -29.33 -14.39 -16.97
C ASP A 17 -28.25 -14.77 -15.93
N ILE A 18 -27.03 -14.26 -16.09
CA ILE A 18 -26.03 -14.30 -15.03
C ILE A 18 -26.54 -13.34 -13.96
N ALA A 19 -27.23 -13.87 -12.96
CA ALA A 19 -27.71 -13.08 -11.83
C ALA A 19 -26.54 -12.26 -11.29
N ALA A 20 -26.72 -10.94 -11.18
CA ALA A 20 -25.70 -10.06 -10.65
C ALA A 20 -25.25 -10.61 -9.27
N PRO A 21 -23.93 -10.67 -9.00
CA PRO A 21 -23.45 -11.26 -7.77
C PRO A 21 -24.01 -10.51 -6.57
N SER A 22 -24.55 -11.25 -5.59
CA SER A 22 -25.19 -10.69 -4.39
C SER A 22 -24.19 -9.97 -3.50
N LEU A 23 -24.68 -8.95 -2.76
CA LEU A 23 -23.93 -8.27 -1.71
C LEU A 23 -23.39 -9.28 -0.68
N LEU A 24 -22.12 -9.19 -0.35
CA LEU A 24 -21.54 -10.00 0.72
C LEU A 24 -21.94 -9.46 2.09
N ALA A 25 -22.22 -10.35 3.02
CA ALA A 25 -22.33 -10.00 4.42
C ALA A 25 -21.01 -9.34 4.92
N PRO A 26 -21.07 -8.47 5.94
CA PRO A 26 -19.91 -7.73 6.44
C PRO A 26 -18.68 -8.60 6.70
N ASP A 27 -18.83 -9.70 7.43
CA ASP A 27 -17.71 -10.59 7.76
C ASP A 27 -17.12 -11.29 6.53
N ALA A 28 -17.96 -11.73 5.60
CA ALA A 28 -17.52 -12.33 4.34
C ALA A 28 -16.78 -11.30 3.44
N PHE A 29 -17.20 -10.03 3.48
CA PHE A 29 -16.52 -8.97 2.77
C PHE A 29 -15.14 -8.66 3.38
N VAL A 30 -15.05 -8.57 4.71
CA VAL A 30 -13.77 -8.38 5.42
C VAL A 30 -12.82 -9.55 5.15
N GLU A 31 -13.32 -10.78 5.21
CA GLU A 31 -12.52 -11.97 4.91
C GLU A 31 -12.01 -11.95 3.47
N ARG A 32 -12.83 -11.54 2.51
CA ARG A 32 -12.41 -11.39 1.12
C ARG A 32 -11.31 -10.31 0.97
N LEU A 33 -11.44 -9.17 1.63
CA LEU A 33 -10.41 -8.13 1.64
C LEU A 33 -9.09 -8.67 2.21
N ARG A 34 -9.14 -9.43 3.31
CA ARG A 34 -7.97 -10.03 3.94
C ARG A 34 -7.30 -11.07 3.04
N SER A 35 -8.06 -12.02 2.52
CA SER A 35 -7.52 -13.11 1.69
C SER A 35 -6.91 -12.59 0.38
N GLU A 36 -7.59 -11.66 -0.31
CA GLU A 36 -7.09 -11.05 -1.55
C GLU A 36 -5.86 -10.18 -1.31
N GLY A 37 -5.81 -9.48 -0.17
CA GLY A 37 -4.64 -8.70 0.21
C GLY A 37 -3.46 -9.59 0.61
N ALA A 38 -3.66 -10.57 1.48
CA ALA A 38 -2.61 -11.45 2.00
C ALA A 38 -1.89 -12.22 0.90
N SER A 39 -2.65 -12.77 -0.08
CA SER A 39 -2.09 -13.54 -1.18
C SER A 39 -1.19 -12.74 -2.13
N ARG A 40 -1.20 -11.41 -2.03
CA ARG A 40 -0.47 -10.48 -2.92
C ARG A 40 0.39 -9.48 -2.17
N TYR A 41 0.44 -9.58 -0.84
CA TYR A 41 1.18 -8.60 -0.06
C TYR A 41 2.68 -8.73 -0.26
N HIS A 42 3.35 -7.62 -0.30
CA HIS A 42 4.77 -7.52 -0.62
C HIS A 42 5.73 -8.04 0.46
N ASP A 43 5.22 -8.58 1.57
CA ASP A 43 6.04 -9.27 2.57
C ASP A 43 6.66 -10.57 2.02
N GLN A 44 6.02 -11.17 1.00
CA GLN A 44 6.52 -12.34 0.26
C GLN A 44 7.48 -11.98 -0.88
N HIS A 45 7.73 -10.70 -1.12
CA HIS A 45 8.65 -10.29 -2.17
C HIS A 45 10.07 -10.77 -1.88
N PRO A 46 10.82 -11.33 -2.87
CA PRO A 46 12.18 -11.85 -2.65
C PRO A 46 13.13 -10.89 -1.95
N PHE A 47 13.02 -9.59 -2.23
CA PHE A 47 13.80 -8.57 -1.54
C PHE A 47 13.51 -8.49 -0.04
N HIS A 48 12.23 -8.57 0.37
CA HIS A 48 11.87 -8.56 1.79
C HIS A 48 12.24 -9.87 2.49
N LEU A 49 12.10 -11.02 1.81
CA LEU A 49 12.58 -12.28 2.34
C LEU A 49 14.09 -12.24 2.60
N ALA A 50 14.86 -11.77 1.61
CA ALA A 50 16.31 -11.60 1.75
C ALA A 50 16.68 -10.64 2.90
N MET A 51 15.90 -9.54 3.08
CA MET A 51 16.08 -8.62 4.19
C MET A 51 15.87 -9.30 5.54
N HIS A 52 14.80 -10.08 5.69
CA HIS A 52 14.49 -10.75 6.95
C HIS A 52 15.44 -11.92 7.27
N GLU A 53 16.07 -12.50 6.28
CA GLU A 53 17.07 -13.55 6.41
C GLU A 53 18.51 -13.02 6.57
N GLY A 54 18.70 -11.69 6.61
CA GLY A 54 20.02 -11.10 6.74
C GLY A 54 20.92 -11.23 5.50
N ARG A 55 20.33 -11.48 4.33
CA ARG A 55 21.08 -11.70 3.08
C ARG A 55 21.32 -10.42 2.26
N LEU A 56 20.78 -9.29 2.67
CA LEU A 56 21.02 -8.00 2.01
C LEU A 56 22.34 -7.38 2.50
N SER A 57 23.08 -6.80 1.58
CA SER A 57 24.24 -5.96 1.90
C SER A 57 23.79 -4.60 2.46
N ARG A 58 24.75 -3.88 3.08
CA ARG A 58 24.48 -2.49 3.52
C ARG A 58 24.07 -1.60 2.35
N ALA A 59 24.68 -1.78 1.18
CA ALA A 59 24.32 -1.04 -0.04
C ALA A 59 22.88 -1.33 -0.51
N ASP A 60 22.40 -2.59 -0.38
CA ASP A 60 21.03 -2.93 -0.68
C ASP A 60 20.04 -2.25 0.27
N LEU A 61 20.37 -2.20 1.57
CA LEU A 61 19.57 -1.50 2.56
C LEU A 61 19.55 0.00 2.31
N GLN A 62 20.71 0.60 2.01
CA GLN A 62 20.81 2.02 1.63
C GLN A 62 19.91 2.33 0.44
N ARG A 63 20.01 1.54 -0.64
CA ARG A 63 19.17 1.71 -1.83
C ARG A 63 17.67 1.61 -1.50
N TRP A 64 17.29 0.63 -0.65
CA TRP A 64 15.90 0.49 -0.24
C TRP A 64 15.44 1.68 0.61
N VAL A 65 16.21 2.12 1.60
CA VAL A 65 15.87 3.23 2.49
C VAL A 65 15.68 4.52 1.69
N LEU A 66 16.61 4.83 0.77
CA LEU A 66 16.55 6.00 -0.09
C LEU A 66 15.28 6.00 -0.96
N ASN A 67 15.03 4.90 -1.65
CA ASN A 67 13.89 4.80 -2.56
C ASN A 67 12.55 4.77 -1.81
N ARG A 68 12.50 4.08 -0.68
CA ARG A 68 11.28 3.95 0.13
C ARG A 68 10.89 5.28 0.81
N TYR A 69 11.83 6.20 1.04
CA TYR A 69 11.53 7.54 1.55
C TYR A 69 10.53 8.27 0.65
N TYR A 70 10.70 8.19 -0.66
CA TYR A 70 9.74 8.80 -1.59
C TYR A 70 8.32 8.28 -1.40
N TYR A 71 8.15 6.99 -1.15
CA TYR A 71 6.83 6.45 -0.80
C TYR A 71 6.30 7.05 0.50
N GLN A 72 7.14 7.25 1.52
CA GLN A 72 6.70 7.86 2.79
C GLN A 72 6.20 9.28 2.56
N THR A 73 6.86 10.07 1.72
CA THR A 73 6.38 11.44 1.40
C THR A 73 5.05 11.46 0.65
N ARG A 74 4.66 10.37 -0.01
CA ARG A 74 3.36 10.28 -0.72
C ARG A 74 2.19 9.93 0.21
N ILE A 75 2.47 9.37 1.38
CA ILE A 75 1.41 8.97 2.33
C ILE A 75 0.62 10.17 2.85
N PRO A 76 1.19 11.24 3.41
CA PRO A 76 0.42 12.40 3.86
C PRO A 76 -0.33 13.08 2.70
N ILE A 77 0.24 13.12 1.49
CA ILE A 77 -0.41 13.67 0.31
C ILE A 77 -1.67 12.88 -0.06
N LYS A 78 -1.59 11.54 -0.10
CA LYS A 78 -2.78 10.71 -0.39
C LYS A 78 -3.81 10.80 0.74
N ASP A 79 -3.38 10.97 2.00
CA ASP A 79 -4.30 11.12 3.13
C ASP A 79 -5.00 12.49 3.10
N ALA A 80 -4.33 13.54 2.67
CA ALA A 80 -4.94 14.84 2.43
C ALA A 80 -6.01 14.78 1.32
N LEU A 81 -5.75 14.01 0.25
CA LEU A 81 -6.75 13.75 -0.79
C LEU A 81 -7.96 12.98 -0.26
N ILE A 82 -7.78 12.01 0.64
CA ILE A 82 -8.89 11.30 1.30
C ILE A 82 -9.69 12.26 2.18
N LEU A 83 -9.01 13.10 2.99
CA LEU A 83 -9.65 14.11 3.81
C LEU A 83 -10.55 15.06 3.00
N SER A 84 -10.06 15.51 1.84
CA SER A 84 -10.79 16.44 0.98
C SER A 84 -12.07 15.87 0.38
N LYS A 85 -12.26 14.55 0.39
CA LYS A 85 -13.43 13.85 -0.13
C LYS A 85 -14.57 13.72 0.88
N SER A 86 -14.35 14.02 2.16
CA SER A 86 -15.34 13.85 3.21
C SER A 86 -15.80 15.19 3.76
N GLU A 87 -17.12 15.40 3.80
CA GLU A 87 -17.72 16.54 4.50
C GLU A 87 -17.96 16.25 5.98
N ASP A 88 -17.88 14.98 6.41
CA ASP A 88 -18.05 14.60 7.81
C ASP A 88 -16.85 15.03 8.67
N PRO A 89 -17.05 15.96 9.63
CA PRO A 89 -15.98 16.42 10.50
C PRO A 89 -15.48 15.32 11.47
N ALA A 90 -16.31 14.31 11.80
CA ALA A 90 -15.87 13.20 12.66
C ALA A 90 -14.86 12.31 11.92
N PHE A 91 -15.15 12.00 10.66
CA PHE A 91 -14.21 11.29 9.79
C PHE A 91 -12.89 12.08 9.64
N ARG A 92 -12.98 13.39 9.35
CA ARG A 92 -11.76 14.22 9.16
C ARG A 92 -10.91 14.29 10.42
N ARG A 93 -11.51 14.42 11.63
CA ARG A 93 -10.77 14.39 12.90
C ARG A 93 -10.07 13.05 13.15
N ALA A 94 -10.66 11.95 12.74
CA ALA A 94 -10.03 10.64 12.83
C ALA A 94 -8.89 10.49 11.80
N TRP A 95 -9.15 10.87 10.55
CA TRP A 95 -8.21 10.63 9.46
C TRP A 95 -6.98 11.54 9.47
N ILE A 96 -7.08 12.79 9.95
CA ILE A 96 -5.97 13.74 10.01
C ILE A 96 -4.77 13.22 10.82
N ARG A 97 -5.01 12.33 11.80
CA ARG A 97 -3.95 11.72 12.61
C ARG A 97 -2.91 11.00 11.75
N ARG A 98 -3.31 10.43 10.59
CA ARG A 98 -2.42 9.74 9.66
C ARG A 98 -1.40 10.69 9.03
N ILE A 99 -1.82 11.93 8.78
CA ILE A 99 -0.91 13.00 8.30
C ILE A 99 0.04 13.39 9.43
N HIS A 100 -0.47 13.66 10.62
CA HIS A 100 0.38 13.97 11.79
C HIS A 100 1.36 12.84 12.14
N ASP A 101 0.96 11.58 11.95
CA ASP A 101 1.83 10.43 12.17
C ASP A 101 3.02 10.38 11.19
N HIS A 102 2.89 10.95 9.99
CA HIS A 102 3.95 11.00 8.99
C HIS A 102 4.71 12.33 8.99
N ASP A 103 4.01 13.45 8.91
CA ASP A 103 4.63 14.78 8.83
C ASP A 103 5.09 15.30 10.19
N GLY A 104 4.52 14.76 11.29
CA GLY A 104 4.67 15.34 12.63
C GLY A 104 3.69 16.47 12.87
N VAL A 105 3.70 17.02 14.09
CA VAL A 105 3.01 18.25 14.48
C VAL A 105 3.99 19.40 14.71
N ALA A 106 5.27 19.07 14.77
CA ALA A 106 6.39 20.01 14.87
C ALA A 106 7.56 19.51 14.01
N GLU A 107 8.48 20.41 13.70
CA GLU A 107 9.71 20.12 12.96
C GLU A 107 10.53 19.01 13.67
N GLY A 108 11.03 18.05 12.90
CA GLY A 108 11.81 16.90 13.41
C GLY A 108 10.98 15.77 14.02
N GLU A 109 9.65 15.87 13.99
CA GLU A 109 8.72 14.83 14.42
C GLU A 109 8.14 14.02 13.26
N GLY A 110 7.42 12.95 13.60
CA GLY A 110 6.68 12.11 12.66
C GLY A 110 7.53 11.09 11.92
N GLY A 111 6.84 10.29 11.11
CA GLY A 111 7.43 9.17 10.40
C GLY A 111 8.47 9.56 9.35
N LEU A 112 8.37 10.75 8.75
CA LEU A 112 9.38 11.23 7.82
C LEU A 112 10.71 11.51 8.53
N ALA A 113 10.68 12.19 9.67
CA ALA A 113 11.86 12.44 10.49
C ALA A 113 12.43 11.12 11.07
N GLU A 114 11.56 10.20 11.51
CA GLU A 114 11.98 8.86 11.95
C GLU A 114 12.66 8.09 10.81
N TRP A 115 12.20 8.24 9.56
CA TRP A 115 12.81 7.60 8.39
C TRP A 115 14.18 8.20 8.04
N LEU A 116 14.37 9.51 8.20
CA LEU A 116 15.68 10.15 8.01
C LEU A 116 16.69 9.67 9.07
N ARG A 117 16.25 9.41 10.32
CA ARG A 117 17.11 8.75 11.32
C ARG A 117 17.53 7.34 10.89
N LEU A 118 16.63 6.56 10.28
CA LEU A 118 16.99 5.27 9.68
C LEU A 118 17.99 5.44 8.54
N ALA A 119 17.83 6.47 7.70
CA ALA A 119 18.76 6.78 6.61
C ALA A 119 20.19 7.03 7.13
N VAL A 120 20.32 7.84 8.17
CA VAL A 120 21.62 8.08 8.84
C VAL A 120 22.18 6.77 9.42
N ALA A 121 21.36 5.96 10.09
CA ALA A 121 21.79 4.70 10.68
C ALA A 121 22.34 3.70 9.65
N VAL A 122 21.78 3.67 8.44
CA VAL A 122 22.35 2.84 7.35
C VAL A 122 23.53 3.50 6.64
N GLY A 123 23.88 4.77 6.98
CA GLY A 123 25.02 5.50 6.44
C GLY A 123 24.72 6.27 5.15
N LEU A 124 23.51 6.77 5.01
CA LEU A 124 23.12 7.73 3.98
C LEU A 124 23.20 9.15 4.52
N ASP A 125 23.49 10.10 3.63
CA ASP A 125 23.31 11.52 3.90
C ASP A 125 21.79 11.83 3.91
N PRO A 126 21.24 12.40 4.99
CA PRO A 126 19.83 12.73 5.07
C PRO A 126 19.37 13.73 4.00
N ASP A 127 20.21 14.69 3.60
CA ASP A 127 19.89 15.69 2.57
C ASP A 127 19.72 15.03 1.20
N ASP A 128 20.54 14.01 0.88
CA ASP A 128 20.39 13.21 -0.34
C ASP A 128 19.05 12.44 -0.36
N VAL A 129 18.64 11.91 0.79
CA VAL A 129 17.38 11.17 0.94
C VAL A 129 16.20 12.13 0.87
N GLU A 130 16.24 13.25 1.60
CA GLU A 130 15.15 14.24 1.67
C GLU A 130 14.91 14.91 0.31
N SER A 131 15.97 15.23 -0.42
CA SER A 131 15.85 15.80 -1.77
C SER A 131 15.14 14.88 -2.76
N CYS A 132 15.07 13.59 -2.49
CA CYS A 132 14.56 12.54 -3.39
C CYS A 132 15.23 12.51 -4.77
N ARG A 133 16.29 13.27 -5.05
CA ARG A 133 16.88 13.41 -6.40
C ARG A 133 17.40 12.08 -6.97
N LEU A 134 17.85 11.16 -6.09
CA LEU A 134 18.42 9.87 -6.47
C LEU A 134 17.38 8.73 -6.50
N VAL A 135 16.10 9.03 -6.28
CA VAL A 135 15.04 8.02 -6.31
C VAL A 135 14.86 7.48 -7.73
N HIS A 136 14.84 6.15 -7.84
CA HIS A 136 14.65 5.45 -9.11
C HIS A 136 13.34 5.87 -9.80
N PRO A 137 13.36 6.16 -11.12
CA PRO A 137 12.16 6.63 -11.85
C PRO A 137 10.95 5.69 -11.72
N GLY A 138 11.16 4.37 -11.77
CA GLY A 138 10.08 3.39 -11.58
C GLY A 138 9.45 3.43 -10.19
N VAL A 139 10.23 3.74 -9.14
CA VAL A 139 9.71 3.96 -7.78
C VAL A 139 8.84 5.21 -7.73
N ARG A 140 9.28 6.31 -8.35
CA ARG A 140 8.45 7.53 -8.46
C ARG A 140 7.13 7.22 -9.14
N PHE A 141 7.20 6.58 -10.31
CA PHE A 141 6.01 6.20 -11.07
C PHE A 141 5.04 5.35 -10.23
N ALA A 142 5.54 4.33 -9.52
CA ALA A 142 4.72 3.48 -8.65
C ALA A 142 4.03 4.30 -7.54
N CYS A 143 4.79 5.15 -6.85
CA CYS A 143 4.27 5.95 -5.74
C CYS A 143 3.25 7.01 -6.20
N ASP A 144 3.52 7.68 -7.32
CA ASP A 144 2.61 8.69 -7.88
C ASP A 144 1.35 8.03 -8.47
N THR A 145 1.45 6.80 -8.99
CA THR A 145 0.28 5.99 -9.37
C THR A 145 -0.62 5.71 -8.16
N TYR A 146 -0.06 5.52 -6.96
CA TYR A 146 -0.88 5.38 -5.75
C TYR A 146 -1.64 6.66 -5.40
N VAL A 147 -0.97 7.81 -5.47
CA VAL A 147 -1.63 9.12 -5.24
C VAL A 147 -2.75 9.34 -6.26
N THR A 148 -2.50 9.01 -7.53
CA THR A 148 -3.48 9.09 -8.61
C THR A 148 -4.68 8.18 -8.37
N LEU A 149 -4.45 6.92 -7.95
CA LEU A 149 -5.51 5.98 -7.59
C LEU A 149 -6.43 6.58 -6.51
N VAL A 150 -5.86 7.17 -5.47
CA VAL A 150 -6.63 7.80 -4.38
C VAL A 150 -7.36 9.05 -4.86
N ARG A 151 -6.71 9.90 -5.66
CA ARG A 151 -7.30 11.11 -6.22
C ARG A 151 -8.55 10.80 -7.06
N ASP A 152 -8.47 9.79 -7.90
CA ASP A 152 -9.50 9.48 -8.90
C ASP A 152 -10.61 8.55 -8.37
N SER A 153 -10.40 7.97 -7.18
CA SER A 153 -11.37 7.09 -6.53
C SER A 153 -12.39 7.87 -5.69
N ARG A 154 -13.63 7.34 -5.58
CA ARG A 154 -14.58 7.79 -4.55
C ARG A 154 -14.07 7.44 -3.15
N LEU A 155 -14.54 8.16 -2.13
CA LEU A 155 -14.01 8.11 -0.76
C LEU A 155 -13.86 6.69 -0.21
N VAL A 156 -14.91 5.85 -0.26
CA VAL A 156 -14.86 4.47 0.28
C VAL A 156 -13.80 3.60 -0.40
N VAL A 157 -13.62 3.74 -1.71
CA VAL A 157 -12.62 3.01 -2.51
C VAL A 157 -11.22 3.53 -2.22
N ALA A 158 -11.07 4.85 -2.09
CA ALA A 158 -9.81 5.47 -1.70
C ALA A 158 -9.35 4.99 -0.31
N VAL A 159 -10.26 4.93 0.67
CA VAL A 159 -9.99 4.36 2.01
C VAL A 159 -9.60 2.88 1.90
N ALA A 160 -10.32 2.08 1.09
CA ALA A 160 -10.04 0.66 0.92
C ALA A 160 -8.62 0.40 0.36
N SER A 161 -8.08 1.29 -0.47
CA SER A 161 -6.69 1.19 -0.95
C SER A 161 -5.66 1.26 0.18
N SER A 162 -6.01 1.80 1.36
CA SER A 162 -5.15 1.84 2.55
C SER A 162 -5.16 0.54 3.37
N LEU A 163 -6.04 -0.42 3.07
CA LEU A 163 -6.20 -1.66 3.85
C LEU A 163 -5.00 -2.63 3.77
N THR A 164 -3.96 -2.31 3.00
CA THR A 164 -2.65 -2.98 3.16
C THR A 164 -2.09 -2.82 4.59
N GLU A 165 -2.63 -1.90 5.39
CA GLU A 165 -2.31 -1.73 6.81
C GLU A 165 -2.74 -2.91 7.67
N PHE A 166 -3.63 -3.81 7.22
CA PHE A 166 -3.91 -5.09 7.86
C PHE A 166 -2.65 -5.92 8.16
N PHE A 167 -1.69 -5.86 7.26
CA PHE A 167 -0.50 -6.71 7.28
C PHE A 167 0.74 -5.98 7.80
N ALA A 168 0.65 -4.66 7.96
CA ALA A 168 1.78 -3.84 8.35
C ALA A 168 2.30 -4.13 9.78
N PRO A 169 1.48 -4.38 10.81
CA PRO A 169 1.96 -4.67 12.15
C PRO A 169 2.89 -5.88 12.19
N ASP A 170 2.49 -7.00 11.57
CA ASP A 170 3.27 -8.23 11.56
C ASP A 170 4.55 -8.09 10.72
N LEU A 171 4.45 -7.39 9.58
CA LEU A 171 5.62 -7.08 8.76
C LEU A 171 6.61 -6.21 9.53
N MET A 172 6.16 -5.19 10.27
CA MET A 172 7.03 -4.32 11.05
C MET A 172 7.69 -5.07 12.21
N ALA A 173 6.94 -5.93 12.91
CA ALA A 173 7.48 -6.75 14.00
C ALA A 173 8.59 -7.69 13.49
N ARG A 174 8.34 -8.43 12.41
CA ARG A 174 9.35 -9.30 11.77
C ARG A 174 10.57 -8.52 11.29
N ARG A 175 10.35 -7.31 10.79
CA ARG A 175 11.44 -6.45 10.32
C ARG A 175 12.30 -5.96 11.46
N ILE A 176 11.72 -5.51 12.57
CA ILE A 176 12.47 -5.10 13.77
C ILE A 176 13.36 -6.26 14.25
N GLU A 177 12.77 -7.45 14.45
CA GLU A 177 13.51 -8.64 14.89
C GLU A 177 14.67 -8.99 13.94
N ALA A 178 14.41 -8.98 12.64
CA ALA A 178 15.42 -9.29 11.64
C ALA A 178 16.56 -8.27 11.61
N TRP A 179 16.22 -6.97 11.73
CA TRP A 179 17.23 -5.91 11.70
C TRP A 179 18.09 -5.92 12.96
N GLU A 180 17.52 -6.13 14.14
CA GLU A 180 18.26 -6.28 15.40
C GLU A 180 19.22 -7.48 15.36
N ARG A 181 18.82 -8.57 14.70
CA ARG A 181 19.63 -9.78 14.59
C ARG A 181 20.72 -9.69 13.53
N HIS A 182 20.43 -9.15 12.37
CA HIS A 182 21.29 -9.28 11.19
C HIS A 182 22.01 -7.98 10.79
N TYR A 183 21.52 -6.81 11.22
CA TYR A 183 22.06 -5.51 10.85
C TYR A 183 22.42 -4.67 12.09
N PRO A 184 23.34 -5.15 12.95
CA PRO A 184 23.64 -4.54 14.25
C PRO A 184 24.25 -3.12 14.17
N PHE A 185 24.59 -2.66 12.98
CA PHE A 185 25.00 -1.29 12.75
C PHE A 185 23.85 -0.27 12.74
N VAL A 186 22.59 -0.76 12.79
CA VAL A 186 21.40 0.08 12.92
C VAL A 186 20.92 -0.01 14.36
N ASP A 187 21.04 1.10 15.08
CA ASP A 187 20.67 1.20 16.48
C ASP A 187 19.14 1.32 16.72
N ALA A 188 18.77 1.44 17.97
CA ALA A 188 17.37 1.59 18.37
C ALA A 188 16.70 2.86 17.80
N ALA A 189 17.46 3.94 17.63
CA ALA A 189 16.96 5.19 17.05
C ALA A 189 16.67 5.04 15.56
N GLY A 190 17.51 4.30 14.82
CA GLY A 190 17.28 3.96 13.42
C GLY A 190 16.03 3.10 13.21
N LEU A 191 15.62 2.30 14.19
CA LEU A 191 14.42 1.45 14.11
C LEU A 191 13.14 2.13 14.65
N ALA A 192 13.21 3.40 15.06
CA ALA A 192 12.08 4.11 15.68
C ALA A 192 10.84 4.11 14.78
N TYR A 193 11.00 4.34 13.48
CA TYR A 193 9.91 4.31 12.51
C TYR A 193 9.12 3.00 12.55
N PHE A 194 9.82 1.86 12.51
CA PHE A 194 9.15 0.55 12.49
C PHE A 194 8.39 0.29 13.79
N ARG A 195 8.97 0.65 14.93
CA ARG A 195 8.33 0.51 16.25
C ARG A 195 7.08 1.37 16.37
N ALA A 196 7.13 2.63 15.94
CA ALA A 196 6.00 3.55 15.95
C ALA A 196 4.85 3.06 15.02
N ARG A 197 5.19 2.43 13.88
CA ARG A 197 4.19 1.94 12.92
C ARG A 197 3.36 0.76 13.43
N VAL A 198 3.84 -0.07 14.34
CA VAL A 198 3.10 -1.23 14.84
C VAL A 198 1.75 -0.83 15.47
N PRO A 199 1.68 0.04 16.50
CA PRO A 199 0.39 0.47 17.07
C PRO A 199 -0.40 1.37 16.13
N ARG A 200 0.25 2.25 15.37
CA ARG A 200 -0.41 3.15 14.42
C ARG A 200 -1.15 2.37 13.33
N ALA A 201 -0.51 1.37 12.71
CA ALA A 201 -1.12 0.57 11.65
C ALA A 201 -2.30 -0.28 12.15
N ARG A 202 -2.28 -0.77 13.39
CA ARG A 202 -3.44 -1.47 13.99
C ARG A 202 -4.64 -0.55 14.08
N ARG A 203 -4.50 0.60 14.73
CA ARG A 203 -5.54 1.63 14.81
C ARG A 203 -6.07 2.00 13.43
N ASP A 204 -5.17 2.33 12.51
CA ASP A 204 -5.49 2.79 11.18
C ASP A 204 -6.26 1.75 10.36
N SER A 205 -5.89 0.46 10.49
CA SER A 205 -6.61 -0.62 9.79
C SER A 205 -8.01 -0.85 10.36
N GLU A 206 -8.18 -0.80 11.69
CA GLU A 206 -9.48 -0.96 12.34
C GLU A 206 -10.46 0.15 11.91
N GLU A 207 -10.02 1.41 11.95
CA GLU A 207 -10.81 2.57 11.52
C GLU A 207 -11.17 2.48 10.03
N ALA A 208 -10.20 2.11 9.17
CA ALA A 208 -10.43 1.99 7.74
C ALA A 208 -11.40 0.86 7.39
N VAL A 209 -11.28 -0.30 8.03
CA VAL A 209 -12.21 -1.44 7.84
C VAL A 209 -13.62 -1.05 8.22
N ALA A 210 -13.81 -0.47 9.41
CA ALA A 210 -15.13 -0.05 9.87
C ALA A 210 -15.78 0.91 8.86
N PHE A 211 -15.02 1.88 8.36
CA PHE A 211 -15.50 2.83 7.36
C PHE A 211 -15.85 2.16 6.03
N VAL A 212 -15.00 1.26 5.53
CA VAL A 212 -15.22 0.57 4.25
C VAL A 212 -16.43 -0.35 4.31
N VAL A 213 -16.59 -1.11 5.39
CA VAL A 213 -17.75 -1.99 5.60
C VAL A 213 -19.04 -1.17 5.67
N ALA A 214 -19.04 -0.06 6.42
CA ALA A 214 -20.18 0.83 6.54
C ALA A 214 -20.54 1.55 5.23
N GLY A 215 -19.57 1.79 4.34
CA GLY A 215 -19.79 2.52 3.08
C GLY A 215 -20.01 1.65 1.84
N ALA A 216 -19.74 0.36 1.90
CA ALA A 216 -19.83 -0.56 0.75
C ALA A 216 -21.21 -1.25 0.65
N HIS A 217 -22.23 -0.47 0.31
CA HIS A 217 -23.65 -0.90 0.32
C HIS A 217 -24.09 -1.72 -0.90
N THR A 218 -23.25 -1.90 -1.90
CA THR A 218 -23.54 -2.73 -3.09
C THR A 218 -22.37 -3.65 -3.39
N ARG A 219 -22.65 -4.76 -4.08
CA ARG A 219 -21.60 -5.70 -4.49
C ARG A 219 -20.57 -5.03 -5.39
N GLU A 220 -20.99 -4.15 -6.27
CA GLU A 220 -20.09 -3.38 -7.14
C GLU A 220 -19.10 -2.52 -6.33
N VAL A 221 -19.60 -1.86 -5.26
CA VAL A 221 -18.73 -1.09 -4.36
C VAL A 221 -17.76 -1.98 -3.60
N GLN A 222 -18.22 -3.15 -3.13
CA GLN A 222 -17.35 -4.13 -2.48
C GLN A 222 -16.25 -4.60 -3.43
N ASP A 223 -16.60 -4.93 -4.68
CA ASP A 223 -15.64 -5.35 -5.71
C ASP A 223 -14.63 -4.23 -6.04
N ALA A 224 -15.08 -2.99 -6.14
CA ALA A 224 -14.20 -1.83 -6.34
C ALA A 224 -13.23 -1.62 -5.16
N CYS A 225 -13.68 -1.83 -3.91
CA CYS A 225 -12.82 -1.78 -2.72
C CYS A 225 -11.74 -2.87 -2.75
N VAL A 226 -12.11 -4.10 -3.09
CA VAL A 226 -11.16 -5.22 -3.24
C VAL A 226 -10.15 -4.89 -4.35
N ALA A 227 -10.61 -4.41 -5.51
CA ALA A 227 -9.75 -4.05 -6.62
C ALA A 227 -8.75 -2.94 -6.25
N ALA A 228 -9.17 -1.95 -5.47
CA ALA A 228 -8.28 -0.88 -4.99
C ALA A 228 -7.19 -1.40 -4.04
N LEU A 229 -7.55 -2.30 -3.12
CA LEU A 229 -6.58 -2.98 -2.26
C LEU A 229 -5.59 -3.81 -3.07
N VAL A 230 -6.07 -4.62 -4.02
CA VAL A 230 -5.22 -5.43 -4.92
C VAL A 230 -4.31 -4.51 -5.75
N ARG A 231 -4.84 -3.42 -6.29
CA ARG A 231 -4.01 -2.45 -7.04
C ARG A 231 -2.89 -1.87 -6.16
N LYS A 232 -3.19 -1.58 -4.89
CA LYS A 232 -2.18 -1.11 -3.94
C LYS A 232 -1.09 -2.16 -3.67
N THR A 233 -1.44 -3.44 -3.52
CA THR A 233 -0.42 -4.49 -3.34
C THR A 233 0.49 -4.61 -4.56
N GLN A 234 -0.06 -4.49 -5.79
CA GLN A 234 0.72 -4.48 -7.03
C GLN A 234 1.70 -3.29 -7.09
N ILE A 235 1.27 -2.10 -6.66
CA ILE A 235 2.12 -0.90 -6.60
C ILE A 235 3.30 -1.13 -5.62
N LEU A 236 3.03 -1.71 -4.44
CA LEU A 236 4.07 -2.00 -3.45
C LEU A 236 5.05 -3.08 -3.93
N TRP A 237 4.56 -4.07 -4.65
CA TRP A 237 5.38 -5.10 -5.26
C TRP A 237 6.31 -4.52 -6.32
N HIS A 238 5.75 -3.78 -7.27
CA HIS A 238 6.52 -3.13 -8.34
C HIS A 238 7.57 -2.13 -7.80
N LEU A 239 7.26 -1.41 -6.72
CA LEU A 239 8.26 -0.57 -6.05
C LEU A 239 9.49 -1.40 -5.64
N LEU A 240 9.28 -2.59 -5.08
CA LEU A 240 10.40 -3.47 -4.67
C LEU A 240 11.12 -4.09 -5.87
N ASP A 241 10.41 -4.43 -6.96
CA ASP A 241 11.05 -4.85 -8.22
C ASP A 241 12.04 -3.78 -8.71
N CYS A 242 11.62 -2.51 -8.70
CA CYS A 242 12.49 -1.39 -9.10
C CYS A 242 13.71 -1.23 -8.17
N VAL A 243 13.52 -1.41 -6.86
CA VAL A 243 14.63 -1.37 -5.89
C VAL A 243 15.59 -2.54 -6.10
N ALA A 244 15.06 -3.73 -6.34
CA ALA A 244 15.87 -4.94 -6.58
C ALA A 244 16.65 -4.87 -7.90
N ALA A 245 16.02 -4.38 -8.98
CA ALA A 245 16.67 -4.25 -10.29
C ALA A 245 17.87 -3.28 -10.27
N GLY A 246 17.83 -2.24 -9.44
CA GLY A 246 18.94 -1.31 -9.24
C GLY A 246 20.20 -1.95 -8.64
N ALA A 247 20.16 -3.21 -8.20
CA ALA A 247 21.33 -3.97 -7.74
C ALA A 247 22.23 -4.46 -8.90
N GLY A 248 21.68 -4.60 -10.12
CA GLY A 248 22.41 -5.09 -11.31
C GLY A 248 23.01 -3.99 -12.20
N GLY A 249 22.77 -2.71 -11.90
CA GLY A 249 23.17 -1.56 -12.73
C GLY A 249 24.41 -0.82 -12.23
N GLY A 250 25.40 -1.52 -11.74
CA GLY A 250 26.73 -0.95 -11.45
C GLY A 250 27.61 -0.95 -12.70
N GLY A 251 27.49 0.09 -13.53
CA GLY A 251 28.39 0.42 -14.65
C GLY A 251 27.69 1.23 -15.76
N PRO A 252 28.41 2.06 -16.53
CA PRO A 252 29.83 2.37 -16.47
C PRO A 252 30.16 3.60 -15.67
#